data_553dce9d60b31c708ec358d72139a367
#
_entry.id   553dce9d60b31c708ec358d72139a367
#
_cell.length_a   1.000
_cell.length_b   1.000
_cell.length_c   1.000
_cell.angle_alpha   90.00
_cell.angle_beta   90.00
_cell.angle_gamma   90.00
#
_symmetry.space_group_name_H-M   'P 1'
#
loop_
_entity.id
_entity.type
_entity.pdbx_description
1 polymer ?
#
loop_
_entity_poly.entity_id
_entity_poly.type
_entity_poly.pdbx_seq_one_letter_code
_entity_poly.pdbx_strand_id
1 'polypeptide(L)'
;ILAAMIAGTAEAGLVTGGLTFLKVFIGGIVVGFVMAHLFSWVITKVKGIALVEVSLTISLAYLAFLIAEHYLHVSGVMAVVTASLVIGSHGRTSISGHGWELLQETWETLGFWANSLIFVLVGIAVPTILAVFGPEMWITLGTILIVGFGARALLTHGILPVLSATGICPPVNLGFRTVMWWGGLRGAVSLALALAFFENEAISQENQNFVIALVCAFVLFTLFINATTVGQVMKAFGLDKLSKNDLAIRDRTVERALSEISASIPSIAENNVIFGEVAEKAVSGYDNRLETIKKTIDKQDPIDDEGWLKIGLMSAIGQERKHYLNDYSKGYVDPSNSRDLLSVADDILDSVKAEGAQGYSTASEASLGFDWKFQFAMQLQRRLGIVGPLRDNLSNRWSRLRTTLAALTRIQKVGIDEIKSLIDPKVSSQLAEFIDARIMKTEAALNALRAQYPEYANKVQTLHLDKIMLNQELSKYSDLYGDAIISTEIYTNLVSTVNARVEASSIQPELDLGLDKLELVASVPLFEGVDKDKLQSIANLLKPQLIVPGETLCTAGEPGDCMYFISSGAI
;
A
#
# COMPACT_ATOMS: atom_id res chain seq x y z
N ILE A 1 10.57 0.72 32.60
CA ILE A 1 11.40 -0.41 33.07
C ILE A 1 12.64 0.10 33.78
N LEU A 2 13.50 0.91 33.11
CA LEU A 2 14.68 1.51 33.76
C LEU A 2 14.30 2.36 34.98
N ALA A 3 13.22 3.13 34.92
CA ALA A 3 12.69 3.88 36.05
C ALA A 3 12.32 2.99 37.23
N ALA A 4 11.65 1.86 36.99
CA ALA A 4 11.27 0.88 37.99
C ALA A 4 12.50 0.15 38.59
N MET A 5 13.54 -0.08 37.78
CA MET A 5 14.82 -0.63 38.28
C MET A 5 15.58 0.40 39.13
N ILE A 6 15.60 1.67 38.76
CA ILE A 6 16.24 2.76 39.52
C ILE A 6 15.48 3.02 40.82
N ALA A 7 14.15 2.92 40.82
CA ALA A 7 13.29 3.04 42.00
C ALA A 7 13.33 1.82 42.94
N GLY A 8 14.06 0.76 42.59
CA GLY A 8 14.18 -0.45 43.42
C GLY A 8 12.89 -1.31 43.46
N THR A 9 11.92 -1.02 42.60
CA THR A 9 10.63 -1.73 42.55
C THR A 9 10.66 -2.96 41.64
N ALA A 10 11.75 -3.17 40.89
CA ALA A 10 11.98 -4.35 40.05
C ALA A 10 13.34 -4.99 40.36
N GLU A 11 13.41 -6.33 40.33
CA GLU A 11 14.67 -7.06 40.50
C GLU A 11 15.68 -6.66 39.40
N ALA A 12 16.88 -6.25 39.82
CA ALA A 12 17.95 -5.72 38.96
C ALA A 12 18.70 -6.85 38.21
N GLY A 13 17.97 -7.67 37.44
CA GLY A 13 18.55 -8.71 36.57
C GLY A 13 18.47 -8.31 35.09
N LEU A 14 19.60 -8.35 34.36
CA LEU A 14 19.61 -8.08 32.90
C LEU A 14 18.62 -8.94 32.13
N VAL A 15 18.44 -10.21 32.52
CA VAL A 15 17.51 -11.15 31.90
C VAL A 15 16.07 -10.78 32.21
N THR A 16 15.76 -10.49 33.48
CA THR A 16 14.42 -10.09 33.93
C THR A 16 14.00 -8.75 33.31
N GLY A 17 14.93 -7.79 33.27
CA GLY A 17 14.70 -6.51 32.59
C GLY A 17 14.45 -6.67 31.09
N GLY A 18 15.21 -7.54 30.42
CA GLY A 18 15.03 -7.85 28.99
C GLY A 18 13.69 -8.53 28.69
N LEU A 19 13.29 -9.50 29.50
CA LEU A 19 11.98 -10.16 29.34
C LEU A 19 10.80 -9.21 29.59
N THR A 20 10.91 -8.37 30.60
CA THR A 20 9.90 -7.34 30.89
C THR A 20 9.82 -6.32 29.75
N PHE A 21 10.97 -5.87 29.22
CA PHE A 21 11.00 -5.02 28.03
C PHE A 21 10.27 -5.68 26.84
N LEU A 22 10.60 -6.92 26.55
CA LEU A 22 10.00 -7.67 25.43
C LEU A 22 8.50 -7.82 25.62
N LYS A 23 8.04 -8.14 26.83
CA LYS A 23 6.62 -8.25 27.16
C LYS A 23 5.89 -6.91 26.94
N VAL A 24 6.43 -5.81 27.45
CA VAL A 24 5.83 -4.48 27.34
C VAL A 24 5.81 -4.00 25.88
N PHE A 25 6.90 -4.25 25.15
CA PHE A 25 7.05 -3.90 23.74
C PHE A 25 6.08 -4.68 22.84
N ILE A 26 6.11 -6.01 22.92
CA ILE A 26 5.21 -6.88 22.12
C ILE A 26 3.75 -6.68 22.53
N GLY A 27 3.48 -6.51 23.81
CA GLY A 27 2.14 -6.22 24.30
C GLY A 27 1.58 -4.94 23.68
N GLY A 28 2.37 -3.88 23.58
CA GLY A 28 2.00 -2.64 22.87
C GLY A 28 1.66 -2.90 21.40
N ILE A 29 2.48 -3.67 20.70
CA ILE A 29 2.23 -4.04 19.29
C ILE A 29 0.89 -4.77 19.15
N VAL A 30 0.61 -5.76 20.00
CA VAL A 30 -0.62 -6.54 19.94
C VAL A 30 -1.84 -5.65 20.17
N VAL A 31 -1.80 -4.77 21.19
CA VAL A 31 -2.90 -3.83 21.49
C VAL A 31 -3.14 -2.90 20.30
N GLY A 32 -2.07 -2.30 19.75
CA GLY A 32 -2.17 -1.41 18.60
C GLY A 32 -2.76 -2.10 17.37
N PHE A 33 -2.35 -3.32 17.11
CA PHE A 33 -2.87 -4.14 16.00
C PHE A 33 -4.37 -4.44 16.16
N VAL A 34 -4.79 -4.90 17.32
CA VAL A 34 -6.21 -5.20 17.60
C VAL A 34 -7.07 -3.94 17.49
N MET A 35 -6.63 -2.84 18.13
CA MET A 35 -7.37 -1.56 18.10
C MET A 35 -7.49 -1.01 16.66
N ALA A 36 -6.41 -1.09 15.88
CA ALA A 36 -6.43 -0.63 14.49
C ALA A 36 -7.43 -1.42 13.63
N HIS A 37 -7.51 -2.75 13.78
CA HIS A 37 -8.49 -3.56 13.06
C HIS A 37 -9.92 -3.27 13.47
N LEU A 38 -10.15 -3.08 14.77
CA LEU A 38 -11.47 -2.70 15.30
C LEU A 38 -11.92 -1.35 14.70
N PHE A 39 -11.06 -0.33 14.77
CA PHE A 39 -11.37 0.99 14.21
C PHE A 39 -11.48 0.99 12.70
N SER A 40 -10.63 0.24 11.99
CA SER A 40 -10.75 0.06 10.54
C SER A 40 -12.12 -0.53 10.15
N TRP A 41 -12.62 -1.50 10.92
CA TRP A 41 -13.96 -2.05 10.73
C TRP A 41 -15.07 -1.01 10.98
N VAL A 42 -14.94 -0.17 12.01
CA VAL A 42 -15.90 0.91 12.29
C VAL A 42 -15.86 1.96 11.16
N ILE A 43 -14.66 2.38 10.75
CA ILE A 43 -14.48 3.39 9.68
C ILE A 43 -15.12 2.93 8.38
N THR A 44 -15.00 1.65 8.01
CA THR A 44 -15.63 1.12 6.80
C THR A 44 -17.15 1.19 6.83
N LYS A 45 -17.78 1.18 8.02
CA LYS A 45 -19.23 1.32 8.18
C LYS A 45 -19.74 2.76 8.07
N VAL A 46 -18.87 3.73 8.37
CA VAL A 46 -19.20 5.19 8.36
C VAL A 46 -18.61 5.88 7.12
N LYS A 47 -18.16 5.07 6.15
CA LYS A 47 -17.48 5.54 4.95
C LYS A 47 -18.28 6.60 4.19
N GLY A 48 -17.59 7.70 3.80
CA GLY A 48 -18.17 8.82 3.05
C GLY A 48 -18.37 10.09 3.88
N ILE A 49 -18.20 10.05 5.21
CA ILE A 49 -18.24 11.23 6.08
C ILE A 49 -16.82 11.55 6.54
N ALA A 50 -16.06 12.28 5.73
CA ALA A 50 -14.64 12.55 5.93
C ALA A 50 -14.28 13.04 7.35
N LEU A 51 -15.06 13.95 7.93
CA LEU A 51 -14.83 14.45 9.29
C LEU A 51 -14.93 13.35 10.36
N VAL A 52 -15.88 12.42 10.20
CA VAL A 52 -16.05 11.30 11.14
C VAL A 52 -14.90 10.31 10.98
N GLU A 53 -14.51 10.01 9.72
CA GLU A 53 -13.38 9.13 9.43
C GLU A 53 -12.09 9.65 10.09
N VAL A 54 -11.77 10.94 9.94
CA VAL A 54 -10.59 11.57 10.58
C VAL A 54 -10.70 11.58 12.10
N SER A 55 -11.86 11.94 12.65
CA SER A 55 -12.09 11.94 14.10
C SER A 55 -11.90 10.57 14.71
N LEU A 56 -12.31 9.50 14.02
CA LEU A 56 -12.09 8.12 14.47
C LEU A 56 -10.60 7.75 14.49
N THR A 57 -9.79 8.25 13.55
CA THR A 57 -8.33 7.99 13.60
C THR A 57 -7.66 8.71 14.77
N ILE A 58 -8.10 9.93 15.10
CA ILE A 58 -7.62 10.65 16.27
C ILE A 58 -8.03 9.90 17.55
N SER A 59 -9.30 9.48 17.64
CA SER A 59 -9.80 8.69 18.77
C SER A 59 -9.04 7.37 18.91
N LEU A 60 -8.70 6.70 17.81
CA LEU A 60 -7.88 5.50 17.80
C LEU A 60 -6.51 5.75 18.46
N ALA A 61 -5.83 6.82 18.10
CA ALA A 61 -4.50 7.13 18.66
C ALA A 61 -4.57 7.32 20.18
N TYR A 62 -5.52 8.11 20.67
CA TYR A 62 -5.69 8.33 22.10
C TYR A 62 -6.12 7.07 22.84
N LEU A 63 -7.11 6.34 22.34
CA LEU A 63 -7.62 5.13 22.99
C LEU A 63 -6.59 4.00 22.97
N ALA A 64 -5.84 3.82 21.87
CA ALA A 64 -4.77 2.83 21.82
C ALA A 64 -3.67 3.12 22.84
N PHE A 65 -3.29 4.40 23.00
CA PHE A 65 -2.33 4.82 24.02
C PHE A 65 -2.88 4.54 25.42
N LEU A 66 -4.08 5.02 25.72
CA LEU A 66 -4.68 4.97 27.05
C LEU A 66 -4.95 3.52 27.49
N ILE A 67 -5.46 2.68 26.61
CA ILE A 67 -5.71 1.26 26.90
C ILE A 67 -4.40 0.51 27.14
N ALA A 68 -3.38 0.75 26.30
CA ALA A 68 -2.10 0.09 26.46
C ALA A 68 -1.39 0.50 27.75
N GLU A 69 -1.26 1.80 28.01
CA GLU A 69 -0.48 2.34 29.11
C GLU A 69 -1.20 2.19 30.46
N HIS A 70 -2.48 2.60 30.54
CA HIS A 70 -3.20 2.71 31.79
C HIS A 70 -3.89 1.40 32.22
N TYR A 71 -4.49 0.66 31.29
CA TYR A 71 -5.26 -0.56 31.62
C TYR A 71 -4.42 -1.84 31.52
N LEU A 72 -3.55 -1.95 30.51
CA LEU A 72 -2.79 -3.17 30.26
C LEU A 72 -1.34 -3.09 30.71
N HIS A 73 -0.86 -1.92 31.12
CA HIS A 73 0.53 -1.65 31.54
C HIS A 73 1.56 -2.13 30.53
N VAL A 74 1.26 -1.89 29.22
CA VAL A 74 2.18 -2.14 28.09
C VAL A 74 2.48 -0.83 27.38
N SER A 75 3.40 -0.81 26.43
CA SER A 75 3.84 0.43 25.77
C SER A 75 2.74 1.10 24.95
N GLY A 76 2.21 2.21 25.42
CA GLY A 76 1.23 3.05 24.70
C GLY A 76 1.81 3.62 23.41
N VAL A 77 3.09 4.01 23.41
CA VAL A 77 3.77 4.52 22.21
C VAL A 77 3.82 3.45 21.12
N MET A 78 4.19 2.21 21.47
CA MET A 78 4.22 1.10 20.51
C MET A 78 2.81 0.74 20.00
N ALA A 79 1.81 0.88 20.85
CA ALA A 79 0.42 0.67 20.44
C ALA A 79 -0.02 1.70 19.38
N VAL A 80 0.27 2.98 19.58
CA VAL A 80 -0.05 4.05 18.61
C VAL A 80 0.74 3.89 17.32
N VAL A 81 2.05 3.60 17.41
CA VAL A 81 2.89 3.37 16.21
C VAL A 81 2.37 2.20 15.39
N THR A 82 2.03 1.08 16.04
CA THR A 82 1.47 -0.09 15.34
C THR A 82 0.11 0.23 14.74
N ALA A 83 -0.76 0.92 15.49
CA ALA A 83 -2.07 1.32 14.98
C ALA A 83 -1.97 2.25 13.77
N SER A 84 -1.04 3.21 13.79
CA SER A 84 -0.82 4.12 12.67
C SER A 84 -0.25 3.40 11.43
N LEU A 85 0.66 2.44 11.60
CA LEU A 85 1.18 1.62 10.50
C LEU A 85 0.08 0.77 9.86
N VAL A 86 -0.80 0.16 10.67
CA VAL A 86 -1.92 -0.63 10.15
C VAL A 86 -2.90 0.27 9.40
N ILE A 87 -3.29 1.43 9.95
CA ILE A 87 -4.16 2.38 9.25
C ILE A 87 -3.45 2.96 8.02
N GLY A 88 -2.17 3.27 8.08
CA GLY A 88 -1.38 3.76 6.95
C GLY A 88 -1.34 2.76 5.78
N SER A 89 -1.20 1.47 6.07
CA SER A 89 -1.18 0.41 5.05
C SER A 89 -2.56 0.09 4.48
N HIS A 90 -3.61 0.14 5.30
CA HIS A 90 -4.98 -0.23 4.91
C HIS A 90 -5.89 0.98 4.66
N GLY A 91 -5.52 2.16 5.12
CA GLY A 91 -6.37 3.35 5.16
C GLY A 91 -6.83 3.84 3.78
N ARG A 92 -5.95 3.79 2.77
CA ARG A 92 -6.31 4.20 1.39
C ARG A 92 -7.50 3.43 0.82
N THR A 93 -7.79 2.23 1.33
CA THR A 93 -8.90 1.40 0.88
C THR A 93 -10.06 1.33 1.88
N SER A 94 -9.83 1.76 3.13
CA SER A 94 -10.86 1.77 4.18
C SER A 94 -11.52 3.14 4.36
N ILE A 95 -10.77 4.22 4.10
CA ILE A 95 -11.17 5.62 4.20
C ILE A 95 -11.61 6.12 2.83
N SER A 96 -12.54 7.06 2.77
CA SER A 96 -12.95 7.69 1.51
C SER A 96 -11.80 8.52 0.91
N GLY A 97 -11.79 8.75 -0.42
CA GLY A 97 -10.72 9.52 -1.08
C GLY A 97 -10.55 10.92 -0.47
N HIS A 98 -11.66 11.64 -0.30
CA HIS A 98 -11.67 12.94 0.35
C HIS A 98 -11.30 12.87 1.85
N GLY A 99 -11.75 11.81 2.55
CA GLY A 99 -11.35 11.55 3.94
C GLY A 99 -9.86 11.29 4.08
N TRP A 100 -9.23 10.64 3.10
CA TRP A 100 -7.78 10.37 3.10
C TRP A 100 -6.95 11.65 2.93
N GLU A 101 -7.34 12.56 2.04
CA GLU A 101 -6.68 13.86 1.86
C GLU A 101 -6.80 14.69 3.14
N LEU A 102 -8.02 14.83 3.67
CA LEU A 102 -8.27 15.54 4.93
C LEU A 102 -7.50 14.94 6.11
N LEU A 103 -7.38 13.61 6.17
CA LEU A 103 -6.61 12.89 7.20
C LEU A 103 -5.14 13.28 7.13
N GLN A 104 -4.53 13.27 5.94
CA GLN A 104 -3.12 13.63 5.77
C GLN A 104 -2.87 15.07 6.22
N GLU A 105 -3.67 16.02 5.75
CA GLU A 105 -3.56 17.45 6.12
C GLU A 105 -3.75 17.64 7.64
N THR A 106 -4.74 16.97 8.23
CA THR A 106 -5.03 17.09 9.67
C THR A 106 -3.87 16.55 10.52
N TRP A 107 -3.36 15.34 10.20
CA TRP A 107 -2.26 14.75 10.95
C TRP A 107 -0.93 15.48 10.75
N GLU A 108 -0.68 16.04 9.56
CA GLU A 108 0.48 16.90 9.31
C GLU A 108 0.41 18.17 10.16
N THR A 109 -0.76 18.80 10.22
CA THR A 109 -1.00 20.00 11.05
C THR A 109 -0.86 19.69 12.54
N LEU A 110 -1.48 18.63 13.04
CA LEU A 110 -1.37 18.20 14.43
C LEU A 110 0.08 17.84 14.80
N GLY A 111 0.78 17.16 13.90
CA GLY A 111 2.20 16.82 14.08
C GLY A 111 3.09 18.07 14.16
N PHE A 112 2.83 19.05 13.30
CA PHE A 112 3.53 20.34 13.36
C PHE A 112 3.29 21.07 14.68
N TRP A 113 2.04 21.16 15.14
CA TRP A 113 1.71 21.81 16.40
C TRP A 113 2.32 21.08 17.60
N ALA A 114 2.20 19.76 17.66
CA ALA A 114 2.77 18.95 18.73
C ALA A 114 4.30 19.12 18.81
N ASN A 115 4.99 19.02 17.67
CA ASN A 115 6.43 19.25 17.59
C ASN A 115 6.81 20.67 18.03
N SER A 116 6.11 21.68 17.53
CA SER A 116 6.37 23.10 17.87
C SER A 116 6.18 23.34 19.36
N LEU A 117 5.11 22.83 19.95
CA LEU A 117 4.83 22.98 21.38
C LEU A 117 5.93 22.34 22.25
N ILE A 118 6.34 21.10 21.91
CA ILE A 118 7.39 20.39 22.65
C ILE A 118 8.72 21.15 22.54
N PHE A 119 9.10 21.64 21.36
CA PHE A 119 10.33 22.40 21.20
C PHE A 119 10.31 23.73 21.96
N VAL A 120 9.16 24.41 22.02
CA VAL A 120 8.99 25.62 22.84
C VAL A 120 9.15 25.29 24.33
N LEU A 121 8.47 24.25 24.82
CA LEU A 121 8.57 23.83 26.23
C LEU A 121 10.00 23.46 26.60
N VAL A 122 10.69 22.71 25.74
CA VAL A 122 12.11 22.37 25.95
C VAL A 122 12.99 23.60 25.89
N GLY A 123 12.75 24.53 24.96
CA GLY A 123 13.49 25.80 24.87
C GLY A 123 13.40 26.63 26.14
N ILE A 124 12.23 26.62 26.80
CA ILE A 124 12.05 27.27 28.11
C ILE A 124 12.81 26.53 29.22
N ALA A 125 12.85 25.18 29.18
CA ALA A 125 13.52 24.36 30.19
C ALA A 125 15.05 24.31 30.04
N VAL A 126 15.59 24.47 28.81
CA VAL A 126 17.03 24.33 28.50
C VAL A 126 17.94 25.22 29.35
N PRO A 127 17.68 26.51 29.57
CA PRO A 127 18.57 27.33 30.38
C PRO A 127 18.71 26.83 31.81
N THR A 128 17.61 26.38 32.42
CA THR A 128 17.59 25.84 33.78
C THR A 128 18.36 24.51 33.86
N ILE A 129 18.23 23.69 32.82
CA ILE A 129 18.87 22.38 32.70
C ILE A 129 20.37 22.54 32.49
N LEU A 130 20.79 23.45 31.60
CA LEU A 130 22.20 23.70 31.32
C LEU A 130 22.96 24.32 32.52
N ALA A 131 22.28 25.04 33.39
CA ALA A 131 22.86 25.58 34.60
C ALA A 131 23.37 24.50 35.60
N VAL A 132 22.82 23.28 35.50
CA VAL A 132 23.20 22.12 36.33
C VAL A 132 24.29 21.26 35.66
N PHE A 133 24.74 21.61 34.43
CA PHE A 133 25.65 20.79 33.64
C PHE A 133 27.10 20.88 34.19
N GLY A 134 27.50 19.86 34.94
CA GLY A 134 28.88 19.72 35.45
C GLY A 134 29.81 18.95 34.49
N PRO A 135 31.14 18.92 34.81
CA PRO A 135 32.13 18.20 33.98
C PRO A 135 31.80 16.71 33.74
N GLU A 136 31.19 16.04 34.73
CA GLU A 136 30.83 14.63 34.67
C GLU A 136 29.70 14.38 33.64
N MET A 137 28.79 15.34 33.50
CA MET A 137 27.69 15.26 32.51
C MET A 137 28.21 15.33 31.09
N TRP A 138 29.26 16.11 30.80
CA TRP A 138 29.87 16.15 29.47
C TRP A 138 30.51 14.82 29.09
N ILE A 139 31.18 14.14 30.05
CA ILE A 139 31.74 12.81 29.82
C ILE A 139 30.65 11.79 29.56
N THR A 140 29.57 11.83 30.34
CA THR A 140 28.40 10.94 30.18
C THR A 140 27.70 11.17 28.83
N LEU A 141 27.50 12.44 28.46
CA LEU A 141 26.94 12.80 27.14
C LEU A 141 27.80 12.27 25.99
N GLY A 142 29.14 12.48 26.09
CA GLY A 142 30.09 11.96 25.11
C GLY A 142 30.03 10.44 24.98
N THR A 143 29.91 9.73 26.10
CA THR A 143 29.76 8.28 26.12
C THR A 143 28.46 7.84 25.48
N ILE A 144 27.34 8.48 25.80
CA ILE A 144 26.03 8.18 25.19
C ILE A 144 26.04 8.45 23.69
N LEU A 145 26.67 9.52 23.23
CA LEU A 145 26.84 9.83 21.82
C LEU A 145 27.63 8.73 21.11
N ILE A 146 28.80 8.35 21.65
CA ILE A 146 29.65 7.31 21.06
C ILE A 146 28.91 5.96 20.99
N VAL A 147 28.28 5.55 22.08
CA VAL A 147 27.53 4.29 22.13
C VAL A 147 26.32 4.32 21.21
N GLY A 148 25.57 5.42 21.19
CA GLY A 148 24.38 5.59 20.35
C GLY A 148 24.72 5.58 18.85
N PHE A 149 25.74 6.33 18.44
CA PHE A 149 26.23 6.33 17.06
C PHE A 149 26.90 4.99 16.69
N GLY A 150 27.61 4.36 17.63
CA GLY A 150 28.22 3.05 17.44
C GLY A 150 27.20 1.95 17.24
N ALA A 151 26.16 1.89 18.08
CA ALA A 151 25.05 0.95 17.91
C ALA A 151 24.33 1.15 16.56
N ARG A 152 24.12 2.42 16.17
CA ARG A 152 23.49 2.72 14.89
C ARG A 152 24.39 2.36 13.70
N ALA A 153 25.70 2.56 13.81
CA ALA A 153 26.67 2.12 12.80
C ALA A 153 26.64 0.59 12.65
N LEU A 154 26.56 -0.15 13.76
CA LEU A 154 26.44 -1.59 13.74
C LEU A 154 25.16 -2.05 13.02
N LEU A 155 24.03 -1.38 13.23
CA LEU A 155 22.77 -1.68 12.54
C LEU A 155 22.87 -1.39 11.04
N THR A 156 23.33 -0.19 10.66
CA THR A 156 23.30 0.24 9.26
C THR A 156 24.43 -0.33 8.40
N HIS A 157 25.63 -0.52 8.97
CA HIS A 157 26.80 -1.01 8.24
C HIS A 157 27.15 -2.47 8.55
N GLY A 158 26.65 -3.03 9.67
CA GLY A 158 26.85 -4.43 10.04
C GLY A 158 25.65 -5.29 9.70
N ILE A 159 24.51 -5.08 10.34
CA ILE A 159 23.34 -5.96 10.26
C ILE A 159 22.61 -5.81 8.91
N LEU A 160 22.39 -4.59 8.43
CA LEU A 160 21.65 -4.35 7.18
C LEU A 160 22.28 -5.02 5.95
N PRO A 161 23.63 -4.99 5.73
CA PRO A 161 24.24 -5.74 4.63
C PRO A 161 24.09 -7.26 4.76
N VAL A 162 24.13 -7.80 5.99
CA VAL A 162 23.92 -9.24 6.23
C VAL A 162 22.49 -9.63 5.86
N LEU A 163 21.48 -8.86 6.27
CA LEU A 163 20.09 -9.06 5.90
C LEU A 163 19.88 -8.94 4.39
N SER A 164 20.58 -8.03 3.74
CA SER A 164 20.56 -7.91 2.28
C SER A 164 21.19 -9.12 1.59
N ALA A 165 22.29 -9.64 2.12
CA ALA A 165 22.94 -10.84 1.58
C ALA A 165 22.08 -12.12 1.73
N THR A 166 21.19 -12.17 2.73
CA THR A 166 20.22 -13.28 2.90
C THR A 166 18.97 -13.14 2.05
N GLY A 167 18.83 -12.06 1.27
CA GLY A 167 17.66 -11.82 0.43
C GLY A 167 16.42 -11.30 1.18
N ILE A 168 16.53 -11.03 2.48
CA ILE A 168 15.41 -10.51 3.30
C ILE A 168 15.10 -9.04 2.94
N CYS A 169 16.13 -8.26 2.59
CA CYS A 169 16.00 -6.85 2.21
C CYS A 169 16.74 -6.56 0.90
N PRO A 170 16.28 -5.60 0.09
CA PRO A 170 17.00 -5.17 -1.08
C PRO A 170 18.38 -4.56 -0.71
N PRO A 171 19.39 -4.64 -1.58
CA PRO A 171 20.72 -4.09 -1.31
C PRO A 171 20.67 -2.55 -1.22
N VAL A 172 21.15 -2.01 -0.11
CA VAL A 172 21.25 -0.57 0.13
C VAL A 172 22.68 -0.11 -0.11
N ASN A 173 22.87 0.90 -0.97
CA ASN A 173 24.18 1.48 -1.28
C ASN A 173 24.83 2.10 -0.02
N LEU A 174 26.18 2.08 0.03
CA LEU A 174 26.98 2.63 1.13
C LEU A 174 26.61 4.10 1.44
N GLY A 175 26.39 4.94 0.43
CA GLY A 175 25.98 6.33 0.62
C GLY A 175 24.67 6.46 1.39
N PHE A 176 23.65 5.71 1.01
CA PHE A 176 22.37 5.70 1.73
C PHE A 176 22.53 5.18 3.16
N ARG A 177 23.32 4.11 3.37
CA ARG A 177 23.62 3.59 4.72
C ARG A 177 24.30 4.63 5.60
N THR A 178 25.23 5.40 5.04
CA THR A 178 25.91 6.48 5.78
C THR A 178 24.97 7.62 6.12
N VAL A 179 24.08 8.01 5.20
CA VAL A 179 23.04 9.01 5.48
C VAL A 179 22.05 8.49 6.54
N MET A 180 21.64 7.23 6.47
CA MET A 180 20.81 6.59 7.52
C MET A 180 21.50 6.57 8.87
N TRP A 181 22.80 6.34 8.90
CA TRP A 181 23.60 6.38 10.14
C TRP A 181 23.68 7.79 10.71
N TRP A 182 24.08 8.76 9.91
CA TRP A 182 24.29 10.15 10.35
C TRP A 182 22.97 10.90 10.56
N GLY A 183 21.99 10.71 9.70
CA GLY A 183 20.69 11.39 9.72
C GLY A 183 19.75 10.98 10.84
N GLY A 184 20.24 10.30 11.87
CA GLY A 184 19.48 9.82 13.02
C GLY A 184 19.03 10.92 13.97
N LEU A 185 18.27 11.86 13.47
CA LEU A 185 17.71 12.94 14.27
C LEU A 185 16.80 12.40 15.38
N ARG A 186 17.00 12.91 16.59
CA ARG A 186 16.09 12.68 17.71
C ARG A 186 15.10 13.84 17.76
N GLY A 187 13.82 13.52 17.74
CA GLY A 187 12.75 14.51 17.68
C GLY A 187 12.02 14.68 19.00
N ALA A 188 10.87 15.33 18.91
CA ALA A 188 9.98 15.68 20.00
C ALA A 188 9.59 14.47 20.89
N VAL A 189 9.48 13.27 20.33
CA VAL A 189 9.11 12.05 21.09
C VAL A 189 10.13 11.76 22.21
N SER A 190 11.44 11.90 21.94
CA SER A 190 12.47 11.67 22.96
C SER A 190 12.38 12.70 24.09
N LEU A 191 12.04 13.94 23.74
CA LEU A 191 11.85 15.02 24.71
C LEU A 191 10.56 14.84 25.51
N ALA A 192 9.47 14.43 24.86
CA ALA A 192 8.20 14.14 25.53
C ALA A 192 8.36 12.99 26.56
N LEU A 193 9.08 11.93 26.18
CA LEU A 193 9.38 10.82 27.10
C LEU A 193 10.25 11.25 28.29
N ALA A 194 11.20 12.16 28.06
CA ALA A 194 12.01 12.71 29.14
C ALA A 194 11.18 13.59 30.08
N LEU A 195 10.24 14.38 29.57
CA LEU A 195 9.32 15.16 30.38
C LEU A 195 8.36 14.27 31.18
N ALA A 196 7.82 13.21 30.57
CA ALA A 196 6.99 12.22 31.27
C ALA A 196 7.76 11.49 32.39
N PHE A 197 9.08 11.31 32.24
CA PHE A 197 9.95 10.75 33.28
C PHE A 197 10.07 11.69 34.49
N PHE A 198 9.96 13.02 34.27
CA PHE A 198 10.00 14.03 35.32
C PHE A 198 8.79 14.00 36.27
N GLU A 199 7.64 13.55 35.79
CA GLU A 199 6.42 13.46 36.62
C GLU A 199 6.38 12.22 37.53
N ASN A 200 7.39 11.35 37.47
CA ASN A 200 7.41 10.11 38.25
C ASN A 200 7.97 10.34 39.68
N GLU A 201 7.10 10.49 40.65
CA GLU A 201 7.45 10.75 42.07
C GLU A 201 8.32 9.65 42.73
N ALA A 202 8.39 8.45 42.14
CA ALA A 202 9.22 7.34 42.63
C ALA A 202 10.73 7.54 42.39
N ILE A 203 11.14 8.57 41.64
CA ILE A 203 12.52 8.83 41.27
C ILE A 203 13.01 10.11 41.95
N SER A 204 14.20 10.07 42.49
CA SER A 204 14.80 11.27 43.12
C SER A 204 14.94 12.42 42.13
N GLN A 205 14.67 13.64 42.58
CA GLN A 205 14.71 14.86 41.76
C GLN A 205 16.07 15.05 41.07
N GLU A 206 17.15 14.63 41.73
CA GLU A 206 18.50 14.68 41.19
C GLU A 206 18.65 13.77 39.93
N ASN A 207 18.15 12.54 40.01
CA ASN A 207 18.18 11.60 38.88
C ASN A 207 17.25 12.06 37.75
N GLN A 208 16.11 12.64 38.07
CA GLN A 208 15.19 13.21 37.07
C GLN A 208 15.89 14.34 36.29
N ASN A 209 16.46 15.31 36.99
CA ASN A 209 17.17 16.42 36.39
C ASN A 209 18.36 15.95 35.55
N PHE A 210 19.11 14.94 36.03
CA PHE A 210 20.24 14.35 35.30
C PHE A 210 19.81 13.73 33.98
N VAL A 211 18.76 12.89 33.96
CA VAL A 211 18.26 12.24 32.76
C VAL A 211 17.71 13.24 31.75
N ILE A 212 16.92 14.21 32.20
CA ILE A 212 16.38 15.25 31.32
C ILE A 212 17.49 16.08 30.70
N ALA A 213 18.48 16.50 31.51
CA ALA A 213 19.62 17.28 31.03
C ALA A 213 20.37 16.53 29.91
N LEU A 214 20.66 15.24 30.11
CA LEU A 214 21.33 14.41 29.11
C LEU A 214 20.49 14.21 27.84
N VAL A 215 19.16 13.94 27.97
CA VAL A 215 18.29 13.78 26.81
C VAL A 215 18.17 15.09 26.02
N CYS A 216 17.99 16.22 26.71
CA CYS A 216 17.95 17.54 26.06
C CYS A 216 19.26 17.86 25.34
N ALA A 217 20.41 17.65 26.00
CA ALA A 217 21.70 17.88 25.38
C ALA A 217 21.97 16.96 24.18
N PHE A 218 21.57 15.69 24.27
CA PHE A 218 21.64 14.74 23.15
C PHE A 218 20.77 15.19 21.97
N VAL A 219 19.52 15.60 22.22
CA VAL A 219 18.61 16.07 21.17
C VAL A 219 19.13 17.35 20.54
N LEU A 220 19.63 18.32 21.36
CA LEU A 220 20.22 19.55 20.83
C LEU A 220 21.45 19.24 19.96
N PHE A 221 22.31 18.31 20.39
CA PHE A 221 23.44 17.87 19.57
C PHE A 221 22.96 17.35 18.19
N THR A 222 21.97 16.46 18.18
CA THR A 222 21.48 15.90 16.91
C THR A 222 20.80 16.95 16.03
N LEU A 223 20.11 17.93 16.60
CA LEU A 223 19.49 19.02 15.86
C LEU A 223 20.51 20.01 15.29
N PHE A 224 21.47 20.44 16.09
CA PHE A 224 22.43 21.45 15.65
C PHE A 224 23.59 20.88 14.82
N ILE A 225 24.00 19.65 15.05
CA ILE A 225 25.11 19.04 14.31
C ILE A 225 24.62 18.15 13.20
N ASN A 226 23.80 17.13 13.49
CA ASN A 226 23.40 16.18 12.47
C ASN A 226 22.46 16.80 11.44
N ALA A 227 21.44 17.58 11.87
CA ALA A 227 20.49 18.17 10.93
C ALA A 227 21.15 19.19 9.99
N THR A 228 22.11 19.97 10.48
CA THR A 228 22.80 20.96 9.65
C THR A 228 23.84 20.33 8.71
N THR A 229 24.42 19.20 9.10
CA THR A 229 25.49 18.55 8.33
C THR A 229 25.02 17.40 7.45
N VAL A 230 23.80 16.86 7.63
CA VAL A 230 23.28 15.76 6.82
C VAL A 230 23.24 16.11 5.32
N GLY A 231 22.90 17.36 4.98
CA GLY A 231 22.94 17.84 3.59
C GLY A 231 24.35 17.81 2.98
N GLN A 232 25.38 18.06 3.78
CA GLN A 232 26.77 17.97 3.34
C GLN A 232 27.19 16.50 3.13
N VAL A 233 26.75 15.60 4.01
CA VAL A 233 26.96 14.15 3.85
C VAL A 233 26.28 13.65 2.58
N MET A 234 25.04 14.05 2.31
CA MET A 234 24.34 13.71 1.07
C MET A 234 25.11 14.19 -0.17
N LYS A 235 25.60 15.42 -0.15
CA LYS A 235 26.42 15.99 -1.24
C LYS A 235 27.72 15.22 -1.43
N ALA A 236 28.40 14.84 -0.36
CA ALA A 236 29.65 14.10 -0.42
C ALA A 236 29.50 12.73 -1.11
N PHE A 237 28.34 12.09 -0.96
CA PHE A 237 28.00 10.83 -1.64
C PHE A 237 27.25 11.02 -2.96
N GLY A 238 27.02 12.25 -3.40
CA GLY A 238 26.28 12.56 -4.64
C GLY A 238 24.79 12.18 -4.61
N LEU A 239 24.22 12.03 -3.42
CA LEU A 239 22.81 11.66 -3.21
C LEU A 239 21.84 12.84 -3.32
N ASP A 240 22.39 14.05 -3.46
CA ASP A 240 21.64 15.29 -3.73
C ASP A 240 21.37 15.48 -5.24
N LYS A 241 21.91 14.62 -6.07
CA LYS A 241 21.71 14.65 -7.52
C LYS A 241 20.79 13.53 -7.95
N LEU A 242 19.91 13.85 -8.88
CA LEU A 242 19.10 12.84 -9.55
C LEU A 242 20.00 11.82 -10.25
N SER A 243 19.57 10.56 -10.32
CA SER A 243 20.26 9.56 -11.12
C SER A 243 20.28 9.96 -12.60
N LYS A 244 21.16 9.38 -13.40
CA LYS A 244 21.19 9.63 -14.85
C LYS A 244 19.84 9.38 -15.50
N ASN A 245 19.15 8.32 -15.08
CA ASN A 245 17.83 7.95 -15.57
C ASN A 245 16.77 8.98 -15.16
N ASP A 246 16.78 9.43 -13.91
CA ASP A 246 15.82 10.43 -13.41
C ASP A 246 16.03 11.79 -14.09
N LEU A 247 17.29 12.17 -14.35
CA LEU A 247 17.61 13.39 -15.11
C LEU A 247 17.06 13.33 -16.53
N ALA A 248 17.23 12.22 -17.23
CA ALA A 248 16.70 12.06 -18.58
C ALA A 248 15.17 12.05 -18.62
N ILE A 249 14.51 11.39 -17.65
CA ILE A 249 13.05 11.45 -17.50
C ILE A 249 12.60 12.88 -17.26
N ARG A 250 13.25 13.58 -16.32
CA ARG A 250 12.96 14.99 -16.02
C ARG A 250 13.04 15.86 -17.27
N ASP A 251 14.16 15.75 -18.02
CA ASP A 251 14.41 16.63 -19.14
C ASP A 251 13.47 16.34 -20.31
N ARG A 252 13.15 15.08 -20.58
CA ARG A 252 12.08 14.72 -21.54
C ARG A 252 10.69 15.14 -21.08
N THR A 253 10.39 15.02 -19.79
CA THR A 253 9.11 15.52 -19.24
C THR A 253 9.00 17.03 -19.41
N VAL A 254 10.08 17.78 -19.15
CA VAL A 254 10.10 19.24 -19.36
C VAL A 254 9.98 19.58 -20.84
N GLU A 255 10.67 18.87 -21.72
CA GLU A 255 10.56 19.04 -23.19
C GLU A 255 9.10 18.87 -23.63
N ARG A 256 8.45 17.77 -23.21
CA ARG A 256 7.06 17.51 -23.55
C ARG A 256 6.12 18.59 -23.01
N ALA A 257 6.24 18.94 -21.73
CA ALA A 257 5.40 19.94 -21.10
C ALA A 257 5.55 21.30 -21.81
N LEU A 258 6.78 21.73 -22.13
CA LEU A 258 7.00 22.98 -22.85
C LEU A 258 6.41 22.94 -24.28
N SER A 259 6.51 21.81 -24.96
CA SER A 259 5.91 21.61 -26.29
C SER A 259 4.38 21.68 -26.26
N GLU A 260 3.75 20.97 -25.31
CA GLU A 260 2.29 20.98 -25.13
C GLU A 260 1.78 22.38 -24.74
N ILE A 261 2.49 23.08 -23.84
CA ILE A 261 2.15 24.45 -23.42
C ILE A 261 2.29 25.40 -24.61
N SER A 262 3.42 25.35 -25.34
CA SER A 262 3.64 26.21 -26.53
C SER A 262 2.51 26.03 -27.55
N ALA A 263 2.12 24.78 -27.81
CA ALA A 263 1.02 24.46 -28.74
C ALA A 263 -0.36 24.94 -28.22
N SER A 264 -0.57 25.04 -26.91
CA SER A 264 -1.84 25.45 -26.31
C SER A 264 -2.00 26.97 -26.17
N ILE A 265 -0.91 27.74 -26.22
CA ILE A 265 -0.93 29.21 -26.05
C ILE A 265 -1.94 29.91 -26.98
N PRO A 266 -2.03 29.60 -28.29
CA PRO A 266 -2.98 30.29 -29.18
C PRO A 266 -4.44 30.09 -28.71
N SER A 267 -4.82 28.87 -28.34
CA SER A 267 -6.19 28.62 -27.87
C SER A 267 -6.46 29.25 -26.49
N ILE A 268 -5.46 29.30 -25.62
CA ILE A 268 -5.57 29.99 -24.32
C ILE A 268 -5.75 31.50 -24.55
N ALA A 269 -5.00 32.08 -25.49
CA ALA A 269 -5.09 33.50 -25.81
C ALA A 269 -6.47 33.86 -26.39
N GLU A 270 -7.00 33.03 -27.28
CA GLU A 270 -8.34 33.21 -27.85
C GLU A 270 -9.43 33.13 -26.77
N ASN A 271 -9.39 32.10 -25.92
CA ASN A 271 -10.37 31.90 -24.84
C ASN A 271 -10.34 33.00 -23.77
N ASN A 272 -9.19 33.65 -23.57
CA ASN A 272 -9.01 34.72 -22.59
C ASN A 272 -8.97 36.13 -23.20
N VAL A 273 -9.28 36.26 -24.49
CA VAL A 273 -9.32 37.56 -25.23
C VAL A 273 -7.97 38.30 -25.12
N ILE A 274 -6.86 37.61 -25.29
CA ILE A 274 -5.49 38.14 -25.23
C ILE A 274 -5.05 38.53 -26.64
N PHE A 275 -4.39 39.69 -26.81
CA PHE A 275 -3.89 40.16 -28.10
C PHE A 275 -2.86 39.19 -28.72
N GLY A 276 -2.94 38.94 -30.04
CA GLY A 276 -2.10 38.00 -30.76
C GLY A 276 -0.59 38.23 -30.61
N GLU A 277 -0.13 39.51 -30.64
CA GLU A 277 1.27 39.85 -30.41
C GLU A 277 1.81 39.37 -29.04
N VAL A 278 0.98 39.38 -28.01
CA VAL A 278 1.35 38.87 -26.67
C VAL A 278 1.46 37.36 -26.69
N ALA A 279 0.54 36.69 -27.39
CA ALA A 279 0.55 35.26 -27.57
C ALA A 279 1.80 34.80 -28.36
N GLU A 280 2.13 35.46 -29.48
CA GLU A 280 3.34 35.14 -30.28
C GLU A 280 4.63 35.33 -29.47
N LYS A 281 4.72 36.38 -28.66
CA LYS A 281 5.86 36.59 -27.77
C LYS A 281 5.96 35.51 -26.69
N ALA A 282 4.84 35.05 -26.18
CA ALA A 282 4.82 33.93 -25.24
C ALA A 282 5.28 32.63 -25.92
N VAL A 283 4.76 32.29 -27.11
CA VAL A 283 5.19 31.13 -27.90
C VAL A 283 6.70 31.16 -28.12
N SER A 284 7.25 32.28 -28.61
CA SER A 284 8.71 32.40 -28.86
C SER A 284 9.52 32.22 -27.57
N GLY A 285 9.02 32.66 -26.42
CA GLY A 285 9.66 32.45 -25.11
C GLY A 285 9.71 30.97 -24.72
N TYR A 286 8.63 30.25 -24.94
CA TYR A 286 8.57 28.80 -24.68
C TYR A 286 9.43 27.99 -25.68
N ASP A 287 9.44 28.37 -26.96
CA ASP A 287 10.25 27.72 -27.99
C ASP A 287 11.75 27.86 -27.71
N ASN A 288 12.22 29.02 -27.27
CA ASN A 288 13.60 29.24 -26.85
C ASN A 288 14.00 28.33 -25.66
N ARG A 289 13.09 28.16 -24.68
CA ARG A 289 13.31 27.23 -23.58
C ARG A 289 13.34 25.77 -24.06
N LEU A 290 12.45 25.41 -24.98
CA LEU A 290 12.39 24.10 -25.60
C LEU A 290 13.71 23.76 -26.33
N GLU A 291 14.24 24.70 -27.10
CA GLU A 291 15.51 24.53 -27.78
C GLU A 291 16.67 24.34 -26.79
N THR A 292 16.67 25.07 -25.69
CA THR A 292 17.69 24.94 -24.64
C THR A 292 17.65 23.53 -24.00
N ILE A 293 16.46 23.03 -23.69
CA ILE A 293 16.28 21.67 -23.13
C ILE A 293 16.71 20.61 -24.14
N LYS A 294 16.34 20.72 -25.43
CA LYS A 294 16.77 19.78 -26.46
C LYS A 294 18.30 19.71 -26.57
N LYS A 295 18.99 20.85 -26.55
CA LYS A 295 20.47 20.90 -26.53
C LYS A 295 21.05 20.27 -25.25
N THR A 296 20.32 20.26 -24.14
CA THR A 296 20.77 19.61 -22.91
C THR A 296 20.61 18.09 -22.99
N ILE A 297 19.49 17.63 -23.57
CA ILE A 297 19.24 16.20 -23.82
C ILE A 297 20.28 15.61 -24.76
N ASP A 298 20.58 16.31 -25.85
CA ASP A 298 21.58 15.88 -26.85
C ASP A 298 23.01 15.74 -26.28
N LYS A 299 23.32 16.44 -25.20
CA LYS A 299 24.63 16.38 -24.52
C LYS A 299 24.72 15.32 -23.43
N GLN A 300 23.61 14.68 -23.04
CA GLN A 300 23.61 13.63 -22.05
C GLN A 300 24.10 12.31 -22.64
N ASP A 301 24.76 11.50 -21.80
CA ASP A 301 25.07 10.13 -22.17
C ASP A 301 23.78 9.38 -22.50
N PRO A 302 23.70 8.68 -23.62
CA PRO A 302 22.51 7.93 -23.97
C PRO A 302 22.24 6.84 -22.93
N ILE A 303 20.98 6.75 -22.51
CA ILE A 303 20.50 5.61 -21.73
C ILE A 303 20.37 4.42 -22.67
N ASP A 304 20.79 3.25 -22.22
CA ASP A 304 20.64 2.01 -22.99
C ASP A 304 19.17 1.60 -23.11
N ASP A 305 18.88 0.75 -24.09
CA ASP A 305 17.51 0.29 -24.37
C ASP A 305 16.90 -0.43 -23.15
N GLU A 306 17.71 -1.15 -22.35
CA GLU A 306 17.28 -1.82 -21.13
C GLU A 306 16.85 -0.81 -20.04
N GLY A 307 17.61 0.26 -19.88
CA GLY A 307 17.27 1.35 -18.95
C GLY A 307 15.96 2.04 -19.34
N TRP A 308 15.76 2.32 -20.63
CA TRP A 308 14.52 2.89 -21.14
C TRP A 308 13.33 1.94 -20.99
N LEU A 309 13.52 0.65 -21.22
CA LEU A 309 12.48 -0.36 -21.02
C LEU A 309 12.07 -0.45 -19.54
N LYS A 310 13.06 -0.43 -18.66
CA LYS A 310 12.81 -0.41 -17.20
C LYS A 310 11.98 0.81 -16.80
N ILE A 311 12.30 2.00 -17.31
CA ILE A 311 11.54 3.23 -17.07
C ILE A 311 10.10 3.09 -17.61
N GLY A 312 9.94 2.59 -18.82
CA GLY A 312 8.63 2.37 -19.44
C GLY A 312 7.76 1.41 -18.63
N LEU A 313 8.32 0.29 -18.17
CA LEU A 313 7.63 -0.68 -17.31
C LEU A 313 7.22 -0.07 -15.96
N MET A 314 8.11 0.68 -15.30
CA MET A 314 7.78 1.39 -14.05
C MET A 314 6.66 2.41 -14.24
N SER A 315 6.67 3.15 -15.36
CA SER A 315 5.62 4.10 -15.72
C SER A 315 4.28 3.39 -15.96
N ALA A 316 4.28 2.27 -16.69
CA ALA A 316 3.09 1.47 -16.95
C ALA A 316 2.48 0.93 -15.64
N ILE A 317 3.30 0.43 -14.70
CA ILE A 317 2.84 -0.01 -13.37
C ILE A 317 2.28 1.18 -12.58
N GLY A 318 2.90 2.36 -12.67
CA GLY A 318 2.39 3.60 -12.07
C GLY A 318 0.99 3.97 -12.58
N GLN A 319 0.75 3.85 -13.89
CA GLN A 319 -0.57 4.04 -14.50
C GLN A 319 -1.55 2.95 -14.07
N GLU A 320 -1.12 1.69 -13.98
CA GLU A 320 -1.94 0.58 -13.47
C GLU A 320 -2.44 0.87 -12.04
N ARG A 321 -1.55 1.30 -11.14
CA ARG A 321 -1.92 1.73 -9.78
C ARG A 321 -2.93 2.88 -9.78
N LYS A 322 -2.72 3.87 -10.64
CA LYS A 322 -3.65 5.00 -10.80
C LYS A 322 -5.04 4.52 -11.26
N HIS A 323 -5.10 3.56 -12.18
CA HIS A 323 -6.36 2.98 -12.62
C HIS A 323 -7.07 2.22 -11.49
N TYR A 324 -6.34 1.43 -10.69
CA TYR A 324 -6.91 0.73 -9.53
C TYR A 324 -7.49 1.68 -8.48
N LEU A 325 -6.77 2.76 -8.17
CA LEU A 325 -7.25 3.78 -7.24
C LEU A 325 -8.47 4.54 -7.78
N ASN A 326 -8.50 4.86 -9.07
CA ASN A 326 -9.63 5.50 -9.70
C ASN A 326 -10.88 4.58 -9.75
N ASP A 327 -10.70 3.30 -10.08
CA ASP A 327 -11.80 2.33 -10.08
C ASP A 327 -12.31 2.08 -8.65
N TYR A 328 -11.43 2.13 -7.64
CA TYR A 328 -11.81 2.10 -6.23
C TYR A 328 -12.58 3.36 -5.80
N SER A 329 -12.08 4.55 -6.13
CA SER A 329 -12.74 5.82 -5.77
C SER A 329 -14.15 5.95 -6.38
N LYS A 330 -14.35 5.34 -7.56
CA LYS A 330 -15.66 5.25 -8.23
C LYS A 330 -16.54 4.11 -7.71
N GLY A 331 -16.07 3.34 -6.72
CA GLY A 331 -16.83 2.24 -6.15
C GLY A 331 -16.95 0.99 -7.05
N TYR A 332 -16.18 0.89 -8.14
CA TYR A 332 -16.22 -0.25 -9.05
C TYR A 332 -15.51 -1.48 -8.49
N VAL A 333 -14.57 -1.29 -7.57
CA VAL A 333 -13.77 -2.33 -6.92
C VAL A 333 -13.92 -2.23 -5.42
N ASP A 334 -14.06 -3.37 -4.75
CA ASP A 334 -14.16 -3.44 -3.30
C ASP A 334 -12.83 -3.11 -2.61
N PRO A 335 -12.85 -2.60 -1.36
CA PRO A 335 -11.65 -2.21 -0.64
C PRO A 335 -10.62 -3.34 -0.51
N SER A 336 -11.06 -4.59 -0.29
CA SER A 336 -10.19 -5.76 -0.17
C SER A 336 -9.48 -6.08 -1.48
N ASN A 337 -10.22 -6.12 -2.58
CA ASN A 337 -9.67 -6.38 -3.91
C ASN A 337 -8.74 -5.25 -4.38
N SER A 338 -9.06 -3.99 -4.06
CA SER A 338 -8.19 -2.85 -4.38
C SER A 338 -6.85 -2.94 -3.64
N ARG A 339 -6.84 -3.34 -2.36
CA ARG A 339 -5.60 -3.56 -1.60
C ARG A 339 -4.73 -4.65 -2.21
N ASP A 340 -5.32 -5.79 -2.53
CA ASP A 340 -4.61 -6.90 -3.14
C ASP A 340 -4.01 -6.50 -4.50
N LEU A 341 -4.76 -5.76 -5.32
CA LEU A 341 -4.30 -5.24 -6.62
C LEU A 341 -3.14 -4.25 -6.48
N LEU A 342 -3.23 -3.33 -5.51
CA LEU A 342 -2.16 -2.37 -5.24
C LEU A 342 -0.91 -3.07 -4.70
N SER A 343 -1.06 -4.06 -3.81
CA SER A 343 0.06 -4.86 -3.32
C SER A 343 0.76 -5.60 -4.45
N VAL A 344 0.01 -6.24 -5.33
CA VAL A 344 0.57 -6.94 -6.50
C VAL A 344 1.31 -5.97 -7.43
N ALA A 345 0.74 -4.78 -7.67
CA ALA A 345 1.42 -3.78 -8.50
C ALA A 345 2.71 -3.26 -7.84
N ASP A 346 2.73 -3.12 -6.51
CA ASP A 346 3.95 -2.74 -5.77
C ASP A 346 5.01 -3.85 -5.82
N ASP A 347 4.63 -5.12 -5.67
CA ASP A 347 5.54 -6.28 -5.80
C ASP A 347 6.16 -6.36 -7.21
N ILE A 348 5.35 -6.12 -8.25
CA ILE A 348 5.84 -6.07 -9.64
C ILE A 348 6.80 -4.88 -9.81
N LEU A 349 6.46 -3.71 -9.27
CA LEU A 349 7.30 -2.52 -9.34
C LEU A 349 8.68 -2.76 -8.68
N ASP A 350 8.69 -3.40 -7.53
CA ASP A 350 9.94 -3.69 -6.81
C ASP A 350 10.77 -4.75 -7.54
N SER A 351 10.13 -5.75 -8.14
CA SER A 351 10.80 -6.72 -9.02
C SER A 351 11.40 -6.07 -10.26
N VAL A 352 10.71 -5.12 -10.89
CA VAL A 352 11.25 -4.33 -12.02
C VAL A 352 12.44 -3.48 -11.58
N LYS A 353 12.39 -2.86 -10.41
CA LYS A 353 13.52 -2.09 -9.88
C LYS A 353 14.76 -2.96 -9.66
N ALA A 354 14.56 -4.21 -9.20
CA ALA A 354 15.65 -5.15 -8.93
C ALA A 354 16.20 -5.80 -10.21
N GLU A 355 15.34 -6.34 -11.07
CA GLU A 355 15.68 -7.27 -12.16
C GLU A 355 15.21 -6.80 -13.54
N GLY A 356 14.73 -5.57 -13.67
CA GLY A 356 14.28 -5.01 -14.95
C GLY A 356 13.11 -5.79 -15.59
N ALA A 357 13.19 -6.04 -16.89
CA ALA A 357 12.13 -6.70 -17.66
C ALA A 357 11.88 -8.16 -17.22
N GLN A 358 12.91 -8.87 -16.76
CA GLN A 358 12.77 -10.23 -16.27
C GLN A 358 11.95 -10.24 -14.97
N GLY A 359 12.24 -9.32 -14.05
CA GLY A 359 11.46 -9.14 -12.82
C GLY A 359 9.99 -8.86 -13.10
N TYR A 360 9.68 -8.03 -14.12
CA TYR A 360 8.30 -7.79 -14.56
C TYR A 360 7.59 -9.08 -14.96
N SER A 361 8.22 -9.89 -15.83
CA SER A 361 7.62 -11.13 -16.32
C SER A 361 7.39 -12.13 -15.18
N THR A 362 8.40 -12.37 -14.35
CA THR A 362 8.32 -13.32 -13.24
C THR A 362 7.26 -12.92 -12.22
N ALA A 363 7.24 -11.65 -11.78
CA ALA A 363 6.29 -11.18 -10.79
C ALA A 363 4.85 -11.11 -11.34
N SER A 364 4.68 -10.73 -12.60
CA SER A 364 3.37 -10.70 -13.24
C SER A 364 2.77 -12.11 -13.41
N GLU A 365 3.56 -13.12 -13.73
CA GLU A 365 3.13 -14.52 -13.79
C GLU A 365 2.79 -15.05 -12.40
N ALA A 366 3.62 -14.78 -11.40
CA ALA A 366 3.36 -15.18 -10.02
C ALA A 366 2.03 -14.62 -9.49
N SER A 367 1.66 -13.41 -9.92
CA SER A 367 0.39 -12.77 -9.52
C SER A 367 -0.86 -13.48 -10.04
N LEU A 368 -0.75 -14.29 -11.09
CA LEU A 368 -1.83 -15.10 -11.64
C LEU A 368 -2.01 -16.42 -10.89
N GLY A 369 -1.08 -16.80 -10.02
CA GLY A 369 -1.14 -18.00 -9.21
C GLY A 369 -2.33 -18.03 -8.23
N PHE A 370 -2.52 -19.17 -7.60
CA PHE A 370 -3.50 -19.34 -6.53
C PHE A 370 -2.81 -19.09 -5.18
N ASP A 371 -3.30 -18.12 -4.43
CA ASP A 371 -2.78 -17.76 -3.12
C ASP A 371 -3.08 -18.85 -2.06
N TRP A 372 -2.38 -18.79 -0.94
CA TRP A 372 -2.57 -19.74 0.16
C TRP A 372 -4.00 -19.72 0.73
N LYS A 373 -4.68 -18.57 0.69
CA LYS A 373 -6.07 -18.44 1.16
C LYS A 373 -7.02 -19.25 0.29
N PHE A 374 -6.80 -19.23 -1.02
CA PHE A 374 -7.56 -20.03 -1.96
C PHE A 374 -7.31 -21.53 -1.75
N GLN A 375 -6.04 -21.94 -1.58
CA GLN A 375 -5.69 -23.33 -1.31
C GLN A 375 -6.31 -23.84 0.00
N PHE A 376 -6.30 -23.00 1.04
CA PHE A 376 -6.95 -23.32 2.32
C PHE A 376 -8.48 -23.44 2.17
N ALA A 377 -9.11 -22.52 1.42
CA ALA A 377 -10.55 -22.58 1.15
C ALA A 377 -10.94 -23.85 0.38
N MET A 378 -10.11 -24.28 -0.58
CA MET A 378 -10.29 -25.58 -1.27
C MET A 378 -10.19 -26.77 -0.31
N GLN A 379 -9.19 -26.79 0.58
CA GLN A 379 -9.05 -27.86 1.56
C GLN A 379 -10.25 -27.92 2.52
N LEU A 380 -10.77 -26.75 2.91
CA LEU A 380 -11.95 -26.65 3.77
C LEU A 380 -13.20 -27.22 3.07
N GLN A 381 -13.37 -26.90 1.80
CA GLN A 381 -14.45 -27.42 0.96
C GLN A 381 -14.30 -28.96 0.78
N ARG A 382 -13.09 -29.45 0.45
CA ARG A 382 -12.84 -30.88 0.25
C ARG A 382 -13.05 -31.70 1.52
N ARG A 383 -12.60 -31.21 2.71
CA ARG A 383 -12.65 -31.95 3.97
C ARG A 383 -13.96 -31.80 4.72
N LEU A 384 -14.53 -30.61 4.74
CA LEU A 384 -15.68 -30.25 5.58
C LEU A 384 -16.94 -29.86 4.78
N GLY A 385 -16.85 -29.78 3.45
CA GLY A 385 -17.99 -29.37 2.62
C GLY A 385 -18.37 -27.88 2.73
N ILE A 386 -17.52 -27.05 3.35
CA ILE A 386 -17.79 -25.63 3.57
C ILE A 386 -17.45 -24.85 2.30
N VAL A 387 -18.48 -24.38 1.57
CA VAL A 387 -18.34 -23.72 0.25
C VAL A 387 -18.12 -22.20 0.36
N GLY A 388 -18.57 -21.55 1.44
CA GLY A 388 -18.54 -20.10 1.60
C GLY A 388 -17.17 -19.45 1.32
N PRO A 389 -16.09 -19.85 1.99
CA PRO A 389 -14.76 -19.28 1.75
C PRO A 389 -14.25 -19.49 0.32
N LEU A 390 -14.57 -20.60 -0.32
CA LEU A 390 -14.21 -20.87 -1.72
C LEU A 390 -14.93 -19.94 -2.67
N ARG A 391 -16.26 -19.77 -2.48
CA ARG A 391 -17.09 -18.83 -3.23
C ARG A 391 -16.52 -17.41 -3.17
N ASP A 392 -16.20 -16.93 -1.96
CA ASP A 392 -15.70 -15.57 -1.75
C ASP A 392 -14.33 -15.38 -2.41
N ASN A 393 -13.44 -16.37 -2.32
CA ASN A 393 -12.14 -16.33 -3.00
C ASN A 393 -12.26 -16.38 -4.53
N LEU A 394 -13.20 -17.16 -5.09
CA LEU A 394 -13.46 -17.18 -6.53
C LEU A 394 -14.00 -15.83 -7.04
N SER A 395 -14.94 -15.23 -6.32
CA SER A 395 -15.48 -13.90 -6.64
C SER A 395 -14.38 -12.83 -6.60
N ASN A 396 -13.57 -12.84 -5.57
CA ASN A 396 -12.45 -11.91 -5.43
C ASN A 396 -11.40 -12.09 -6.53
N ARG A 397 -11.05 -13.34 -6.86
CA ARG A 397 -10.12 -13.65 -7.95
C ARG A 397 -10.66 -13.16 -9.29
N TRP A 398 -11.93 -13.42 -9.56
CA TRP A 398 -12.57 -12.94 -10.78
C TRP A 398 -12.55 -11.42 -10.87
N SER A 399 -12.92 -10.73 -9.79
CA SER A 399 -12.88 -9.25 -9.71
C SER A 399 -11.48 -8.70 -9.95
N ARG A 400 -10.44 -9.29 -9.33
CA ARG A 400 -9.05 -8.88 -9.50
C ARG A 400 -8.57 -9.06 -10.95
N LEU A 401 -8.74 -10.26 -11.54
CA LEU A 401 -8.33 -10.54 -12.93
C LEU A 401 -9.00 -9.59 -13.92
N ARG A 402 -10.31 -9.37 -13.76
CA ARG A 402 -11.05 -8.45 -14.63
C ARG A 402 -10.57 -7.00 -14.50
N THR A 403 -10.33 -6.54 -13.27
CA THR A 403 -9.85 -5.18 -13.03
C THR A 403 -8.44 -4.99 -13.59
N THR A 404 -7.56 -5.98 -13.41
CA THR A 404 -6.23 -5.99 -14.02
C THR A 404 -6.31 -5.93 -15.55
N LEU A 405 -7.15 -6.78 -16.16
CA LEU A 405 -7.33 -6.80 -17.60
C LEU A 405 -7.84 -5.45 -18.13
N ALA A 406 -8.81 -4.84 -17.45
CA ALA A 406 -9.34 -3.52 -17.81
C ALA A 406 -8.28 -2.42 -17.70
N ALA A 407 -7.47 -2.42 -16.64
CA ALA A 407 -6.38 -1.47 -16.46
C ALA A 407 -5.30 -1.63 -17.55
N LEU A 408 -4.84 -2.86 -17.80
CA LEU A 408 -3.84 -3.15 -18.84
C LEU A 408 -4.34 -2.77 -20.23
N THR A 409 -5.61 -3.05 -20.56
CA THR A 409 -6.20 -2.67 -21.84
C THR A 409 -6.28 -1.15 -22.02
N ARG A 410 -6.54 -0.40 -20.94
CA ARG A 410 -6.50 1.08 -20.97
C ARG A 410 -5.07 1.58 -21.19
N ILE A 411 -4.08 0.98 -20.51
CA ILE A 411 -2.67 1.30 -20.70
C ILE A 411 -2.24 1.02 -22.13
N GLN A 412 -2.63 -0.12 -22.69
CA GLN A 412 -2.33 -0.48 -24.08
C GLN A 412 -2.89 0.55 -25.08
N LYS A 413 -4.15 0.99 -24.88
CA LYS A 413 -4.84 1.89 -25.82
C LYS A 413 -4.40 3.34 -25.74
N VAL A 414 -4.08 3.83 -24.56
CA VAL A 414 -3.81 5.27 -24.30
C VAL A 414 -2.49 5.46 -23.59
N GLY A 415 -2.21 4.67 -22.56
CA GLY A 415 -1.06 4.83 -21.70
C GLY A 415 0.26 4.62 -22.43
N ILE A 416 0.33 3.69 -23.36
CA ILE A 416 1.53 3.46 -24.17
C ILE A 416 1.86 4.70 -25.04
N ASP A 417 0.88 5.36 -25.61
CA ASP A 417 1.11 6.58 -26.39
C ASP A 417 1.60 7.75 -25.51
N GLU A 418 1.14 7.83 -24.27
CA GLU A 418 1.67 8.77 -23.29
C GLU A 418 3.13 8.43 -22.94
N ILE A 419 3.46 7.16 -22.74
CA ILE A 419 4.80 6.69 -22.39
C ILE A 419 5.75 6.83 -23.60
N LYS A 420 5.29 6.55 -24.83
CA LYS A 420 6.09 6.71 -26.08
C LYS A 420 6.72 8.09 -26.22
N SER A 421 6.06 9.12 -25.75
CA SER A 421 6.60 10.47 -25.80
C SER A 421 7.77 10.72 -24.85
N LEU A 422 7.97 9.81 -23.88
CA LEU A 422 9.01 9.90 -22.85
C LEU A 422 10.18 8.92 -23.10
N ILE A 423 9.96 7.83 -23.87
CA ILE A 423 10.95 6.77 -24.14
C ILE A 423 11.27 6.68 -25.64
N ASP A 424 12.32 5.92 -25.97
CA ASP A 424 12.69 5.68 -27.38
C ASP A 424 11.60 4.89 -28.13
N PRO A 425 11.29 5.21 -29.40
CA PRO A 425 10.30 4.51 -30.21
C PRO A 425 10.54 2.99 -30.34
N LYS A 426 11.80 2.54 -30.39
CA LYS A 426 12.13 1.11 -30.41
C LYS A 426 11.74 0.40 -29.12
N VAL A 427 12.02 1.04 -28.00
CA VAL A 427 11.70 0.52 -26.67
C VAL A 427 10.19 0.51 -26.42
N SER A 428 9.46 1.44 -27.03
CA SER A 428 8.00 1.49 -26.88
C SER A 428 7.31 0.26 -27.49
N SER A 429 7.85 -0.32 -28.58
CA SER A 429 7.32 -1.57 -29.13
C SER A 429 7.58 -2.76 -28.21
N GLN A 430 8.76 -2.84 -27.60
CA GLN A 430 9.07 -3.88 -26.62
C GLN A 430 8.17 -3.74 -25.37
N LEU A 431 7.95 -2.52 -24.88
CA LEU A 431 7.02 -2.28 -23.77
C LEU A 431 5.61 -2.78 -24.11
N ALA A 432 5.11 -2.50 -25.33
CA ALA A 432 3.82 -2.98 -25.79
C ALA A 432 3.74 -4.52 -25.77
N GLU A 433 4.80 -5.21 -26.24
CA GLU A 433 4.85 -6.68 -26.21
C GLU A 433 4.75 -7.25 -24.79
N PHE A 434 5.41 -6.63 -23.78
CA PHE A 434 5.29 -7.05 -22.37
C PHE A 434 3.87 -6.85 -21.84
N ILE A 435 3.24 -5.73 -22.16
CA ILE A 435 1.86 -5.44 -21.75
C ILE A 435 0.89 -6.42 -22.44
N ASP A 436 1.07 -6.67 -23.75
CA ASP A 436 0.23 -7.60 -24.52
C ASP A 436 0.35 -9.04 -24.00
N ALA A 437 1.57 -9.49 -23.72
CA ALA A 437 1.80 -10.80 -23.13
C ALA A 437 1.07 -10.96 -21.78
N ARG A 438 1.10 -9.92 -20.95
CA ARG A 438 0.38 -9.94 -19.66
C ARG A 438 -1.14 -9.88 -19.84
N ILE A 439 -1.64 -9.11 -20.82
CA ILE A 439 -3.06 -9.10 -21.20
C ILE A 439 -3.51 -10.51 -21.58
N MET A 440 -2.80 -11.15 -22.51
CA MET A 440 -3.15 -12.50 -22.98
C MET A 440 -3.19 -13.52 -21.85
N LYS A 441 -2.20 -13.50 -20.94
CA LYS A 441 -2.17 -14.42 -19.78
C LYS A 441 -3.30 -14.14 -18.79
N THR A 442 -3.61 -12.86 -18.54
CA THR A 442 -4.71 -12.46 -17.65
C THR A 442 -6.07 -12.85 -18.24
N GLU A 443 -6.24 -12.65 -19.55
CA GLU A 443 -7.44 -13.04 -20.28
C GLU A 443 -7.63 -14.57 -20.28
N ALA A 444 -6.56 -15.32 -20.51
CA ALA A 444 -6.58 -16.78 -20.43
C ALA A 444 -7.00 -17.27 -19.04
N ALA A 445 -6.46 -16.67 -17.97
CA ALA A 445 -6.83 -16.99 -16.60
C ALA A 445 -8.32 -16.67 -16.31
N LEU A 446 -8.82 -15.54 -16.82
CA LEU A 446 -10.22 -15.16 -16.67
C LEU A 446 -11.16 -16.10 -17.44
N ASN A 447 -10.80 -16.47 -18.68
CA ASN A 447 -11.55 -17.39 -19.51
C ASN A 447 -11.57 -18.81 -18.93
N ALA A 448 -10.48 -19.26 -18.30
CA ALA A 448 -10.44 -20.52 -17.58
C ALA A 448 -11.45 -20.56 -16.42
N LEU A 449 -11.56 -19.49 -15.63
CA LEU A 449 -12.59 -19.38 -14.59
C LEU A 449 -14.01 -19.39 -15.17
N ARG A 450 -14.23 -18.69 -16.30
CA ARG A 450 -15.52 -18.65 -16.98
C ARG A 450 -15.92 -20.01 -17.54
N ALA A 451 -14.99 -20.74 -18.13
CA ALA A 451 -15.23 -22.07 -18.66
C ALA A 451 -15.56 -23.08 -17.54
N GLN A 452 -14.94 -22.91 -16.38
CA GLN A 452 -15.15 -23.80 -15.23
C GLN A 452 -16.50 -23.57 -14.53
N TYR A 453 -16.98 -22.31 -14.45
CA TYR A 453 -18.22 -21.92 -13.77
C TYR A 453 -19.02 -20.90 -14.60
N PRO A 454 -19.62 -21.30 -15.76
CA PRO A 454 -20.21 -20.33 -16.68
C PRO A 454 -21.41 -19.58 -16.10
N GLU A 455 -22.30 -20.25 -15.39
CA GLU A 455 -23.46 -19.61 -14.77
C GLU A 455 -23.07 -18.67 -13.62
N TYR A 456 -22.15 -19.12 -12.77
CA TYR A 456 -21.63 -18.29 -11.70
C TYR A 456 -20.91 -17.07 -12.25
N ALA A 457 -20.05 -17.23 -13.25
CA ALA A 457 -19.36 -16.15 -13.92
C ALA A 457 -20.33 -15.13 -14.52
N ASN A 458 -21.41 -15.58 -15.17
CA ASN A 458 -22.43 -14.69 -15.71
C ASN A 458 -23.15 -13.90 -14.61
N LYS A 459 -23.54 -14.54 -13.50
CA LYS A 459 -24.17 -13.87 -12.36
C LYS A 459 -23.24 -12.82 -11.73
N VAL A 460 -21.95 -13.15 -11.53
CA VAL A 460 -20.96 -12.22 -11.00
C VAL A 460 -20.73 -11.04 -11.95
N GLN A 461 -20.70 -11.29 -13.26
CA GLN A 461 -20.58 -10.22 -14.27
C GLN A 461 -21.78 -9.27 -14.26
N THR A 462 -23.00 -9.80 -14.17
CA THR A 462 -24.22 -8.99 -14.10
C THR A 462 -24.21 -8.10 -12.86
N LEU A 463 -23.96 -8.68 -11.67
CA LEU A 463 -23.87 -7.90 -10.43
C LEU A 463 -22.78 -6.83 -10.48
N HIS A 464 -21.65 -7.14 -11.11
CA HIS A 464 -20.59 -6.16 -11.26
C HIS A 464 -20.97 -5.02 -12.21
N LEU A 465 -21.65 -5.32 -13.33
CA LEU A 465 -22.17 -4.31 -14.25
C LEU A 465 -23.21 -3.42 -13.55
N ASP A 466 -24.14 -4.02 -12.82
CA ASP A 466 -25.14 -3.29 -12.03
C ASP A 466 -24.47 -2.34 -11.04
N LYS A 467 -23.42 -2.80 -10.34
CA LYS A 467 -22.64 -1.97 -9.42
C LYS A 467 -21.98 -0.78 -10.13
N ILE A 468 -21.38 -1.00 -11.31
CA ILE A 468 -20.81 0.09 -12.12
C ILE A 468 -21.90 1.10 -12.51
N MET A 469 -23.04 0.64 -12.99
CA MET A 469 -24.15 1.49 -13.43
C MET A 469 -24.69 2.34 -12.28
N LEU A 470 -24.93 1.74 -11.11
CA LEU A 470 -25.40 2.43 -9.92
C LEU A 470 -24.39 3.49 -9.42
N ASN A 471 -23.09 3.19 -9.44
CA ASN A 471 -22.06 4.16 -9.07
C ASN A 471 -21.91 5.29 -10.11
N GLN A 472 -22.10 5.01 -11.40
CA GLN A 472 -22.17 6.06 -12.42
C GLN A 472 -23.40 6.96 -12.24
N GLU A 473 -24.53 6.38 -11.86
CA GLU A 473 -25.75 7.12 -11.53
C GLU A 473 -25.51 8.08 -10.36
N LEU A 474 -24.87 7.62 -9.28
CA LEU A 474 -24.46 8.45 -8.15
C LEU A 474 -23.52 9.59 -8.56
N SER A 475 -22.52 9.28 -9.40
CA SER A 475 -21.59 10.29 -9.90
C SER A 475 -22.31 11.38 -10.69
N LYS A 476 -23.26 11.01 -11.55
CA LYS A 476 -24.06 11.96 -12.31
C LYS A 476 -24.92 12.86 -11.42
N TYR A 477 -25.52 12.31 -10.37
CA TYR A 477 -26.27 13.12 -9.40
C TYR A 477 -25.36 14.06 -8.61
N SER A 478 -24.14 13.61 -8.28
CA SER A 478 -23.14 14.46 -7.65
C SER A 478 -22.70 15.62 -8.55
N ASP A 479 -22.49 15.36 -9.86
CA ASP A 479 -22.13 16.40 -10.82
C ASP A 479 -23.27 17.43 -10.93
N LEU A 480 -24.54 16.99 -11.09
CA LEU A 480 -25.70 17.86 -11.17
C LEU A 480 -25.90 18.71 -9.91
N TYR A 481 -25.59 18.15 -8.74
CA TYR A 481 -25.61 18.89 -7.48
C TYR A 481 -24.46 19.89 -7.39
N GLY A 482 -23.25 19.50 -7.80
CA GLY A 482 -22.08 20.38 -7.86
C GLY A 482 -22.27 21.56 -8.80
N ASP A 483 -22.94 21.35 -9.92
CA ASP A 483 -23.32 22.39 -10.89
C ASP A 483 -24.54 23.24 -10.45
N ALA A 484 -25.04 23.03 -9.23
CA ALA A 484 -26.21 23.70 -8.65
C ALA A 484 -27.50 23.55 -9.50
N ILE A 485 -27.60 22.48 -10.30
CA ILE A 485 -28.80 22.18 -11.13
C ILE A 485 -29.91 21.58 -10.28
N ILE A 486 -29.57 20.80 -9.24
CA ILE A 486 -30.51 20.19 -8.30
C ILE A 486 -30.27 20.66 -6.87
N SER A 487 -31.35 20.75 -6.07
CA SER A 487 -31.26 21.13 -4.65
C SER A 487 -30.69 20.00 -3.79
N THR A 488 -30.23 20.32 -2.58
CA THR A 488 -29.74 19.36 -1.58
C THR A 488 -30.79 18.30 -1.25
N GLU A 489 -32.07 18.68 -1.18
CA GLU A 489 -33.17 17.76 -0.87
C GLU A 489 -33.36 16.73 -1.98
N ILE A 490 -33.34 17.16 -3.24
CA ILE A 490 -33.44 16.27 -4.41
C ILE A 490 -32.24 15.35 -4.43
N TYR A 491 -31.03 15.87 -4.27
CA TYR A 491 -29.80 15.10 -4.24
C TYR A 491 -29.84 14.02 -3.16
N THR A 492 -30.18 14.37 -1.92
CA THR A 492 -30.24 13.42 -0.79
C THR A 492 -31.27 12.32 -1.04
N ASN A 493 -32.44 12.64 -1.62
CA ASN A 493 -33.46 11.65 -1.98
C ASN A 493 -32.97 10.69 -3.05
N LEU A 494 -32.34 11.21 -4.13
CA LEU A 494 -31.79 10.38 -5.22
C LEU A 494 -30.69 9.46 -4.72
N VAL A 495 -29.74 9.98 -3.92
CA VAL A 495 -28.65 9.21 -3.33
C VAL A 495 -29.17 8.09 -2.42
N SER A 496 -30.16 8.39 -1.56
CA SER A 496 -30.75 7.37 -0.68
C SER A 496 -31.41 6.23 -1.47
N THR A 497 -32.10 6.55 -2.57
CA THR A 497 -32.74 5.57 -3.44
C THR A 497 -31.71 4.66 -4.13
N VAL A 498 -30.63 5.24 -4.65
CA VAL A 498 -29.57 4.45 -5.29
C VAL A 498 -28.80 3.61 -4.27
N ASN A 499 -28.49 4.15 -3.09
CA ASN A 499 -27.78 3.42 -2.04
C ASN A 499 -28.56 2.17 -1.59
N ALA A 500 -29.88 2.23 -1.48
CA ALA A 500 -30.72 1.07 -1.19
C ALA A 500 -30.59 -0.03 -2.28
N ARG A 501 -30.46 0.36 -3.54
CA ARG A 501 -30.22 -0.59 -4.66
C ARG A 501 -28.80 -1.14 -4.64
N VAL A 502 -27.79 -0.34 -4.29
CA VAL A 502 -26.40 -0.79 -4.12
C VAL A 502 -26.31 -1.82 -3.01
N GLU A 503 -26.99 -1.61 -1.89
CA GLU A 503 -27.02 -2.56 -0.78
C GLU A 503 -27.68 -3.89 -1.19
N ALA A 504 -28.79 -3.83 -1.92
CA ALA A 504 -29.44 -5.03 -2.47
C ALA A 504 -28.57 -5.79 -3.46
N SER A 505 -27.76 -5.10 -4.28
CA SER A 505 -26.84 -5.71 -5.25
C SER A 505 -25.52 -6.20 -4.64
N SER A 506 -25.26 -5.96 -3.37
CA SER A 506 -24.03 -6.41 -2.69
C SER A 506 -24.06 -7.88 -2.28
N ILE A 507 -25.22 -8.54 -2.38
CA ILE A 507 -25.38 -9.97 -2.04
C ILE A 507 -24.68 -10.81 -3.12
N GLN A 508 -23.67 -11.56 -2.71
CA GLN A 508 -22.94 -12.45 -3.61
C GLN A 508 -23.82 -13.62 -4.06
N PRO A 509 -23.78 -14.02 -5.36
CA PRO A 509 -24.55 -15.14 -5.85
C PRO A 509 -24.10 -16.43 -5.16
N GLU A 510 -25.01 -17.33 -4.93
CA GLU A 510 -24.67 -18.66 -4.46
C GLU A 510 -23.80 -19.36 -5.50
N LEU A 511 -22.69 -19.96 -5.06
CA LEU A 511 -21.87 -20.82 -5.88
C LEU A 511 -22.59 -22.17 -5.97
N ASP A 512 -23.44 -22.28 -6.96
CA ASP A 512 -23.91 -23.58 -7.36
C ASP A 512 -22.78 -24.27 -8.15
N LEU A 513 -22.27 -25.36 -7.61
CA LEU A 513 -21.23 -26.15 -8.28
C LEU A 513 -21.79 -26.90 -9.51
N GLY A 514 -23.02 -26.61 -9.89
CA GLY A 514 -23.64 -27.06 -11.14
C GLY A 514 -23.88 -28.57 -11.20
N LEU A 515 -23.98 -29.20 -10.03
CA LEU A 515 -24.11 -30.65 -9.98
C LEU A 515 -25.57 -31.01 -9.68
N ASP A 516 -26.36 -31.09 -10.71
CA ASP A 516 -27.38 -32.14 -10.66
C ASP A 516 -26.65 -33.48 -10.68
N LYS A 517 -26.30 -33.94 -9.47
CA LYS A 517 -25.54 -35.17 -9.26
C LYS A 517 -26.25 -36.35 -9.93
N LEU A 518 -27.57 -36.29 -10.00
CA LEU A 518 -28.39 -37.33 -10.62
C LEU A 518 -28.26 -37.30 -12.15
N GLU A 519 -28.32 -36.12 -12.75
CA GLU A 519 -28.15 -35.94 -14.18
C GLU A 519 -26.72 -36.31 -14.61
N LEU A 520 -25.73 -35.92 -13.83
CA LEU A 520 -24.32 -36.24 -14.06
C LEU A 520 -24.10 -37.78 -14.07
N VAL A 521 -24.67 -38.50 -13.10
CA VAL A 521 -24.56 -39.96 -13.03
C VAL A 521 -25.35 -40.60 -14.18
N ALA A 522 -26.54 -40.08 -14.46
CA ALA A 522 -27.39 -40.61 -15.52
C ALA A 522 -26.82 -40.43 -16.94
N SER A 523 -25.97 -39.41 -17.15
CA SER A 523 -25.30 -39.16 -18.44
C SER A 523 -24.17 -40.12 -18.78
N VAL A 524 -23.71 -40.91 -17.80
CA VAL A 524 -22.58 -41.84 -17.99
C VAL A 524 -23.09 -43.16 -18.61
N PRO A 525 -22.55 -43.58 -19.75
CA PRO A 525 -22.99 -44.80 -20.43
C PRO A 525 -22.95 -46.06 -19.57
N LEU A 526 -22.06 -46.13 -18.58
CA LEU A 526 -21.93 -47.26 -17.64
C LEU A 526 -23.20 -47.46 -16.79
N PHE A 527 -24.00 -46.42 -16.60
CA PHE A 527 -25.20 -46.46 -15.76
C PHE A 527 -26.51 -46.42 -16.61
N GLU A 528 -26.39 -46.61 -17.91
CA GLU A 528 -27.56 -46.67 -18.82
C GLU A 528 -28.43 -47.86 -18.46
N GLY A 529 -29.72 -47.62 -18.21
CA GLY A 529 -30.70 -48.65 -17.81
C GLY A 529 -30.72 -48.98 -16.30
N VAL A 530 -29.97 -48.25 -15.46
CA VAL A 530 -30.05 -48.40 -14.00
C VAL A 530 -31.28 -47.66 -13.47
N ASP A 531 -31.97 -48.28 -12.51
CA ASP A 531 -33.16 -47.72 -11.85
C ASP A 531 -32.86 -46.39 -11.13
N LYS A 532 -33.82 -45.44 -11.20
CA LYS A 532 -33.66 -44.08 -10.63
C LYS A 532 -33.26 -44.07 -9.14
N ASP A 533 -33.79 -44.98 -8.34
CA ASP A 533 -33.48 -45.06 -6.90
C ASP A 533 -32.01 -45.45 -6.66
N LYS A 534 -31.47 -46.30 -7.52
CA LYS A 534 -30.03 -46.68 -7.48
C LYS A 534 -29.16 -45.55 -7.99
N LEU A 535 -29.56 -44.84 -9.05
CA LEU A 535 -28.85 -43.64 -9.53
C LEU A 535 -28.84 -42.56 -8.47
N GLN A 536 -29.93 -42.36 -7.75
CA GLN A 536 -29.98 -41.40 -6.63
C GLN A 536 -29.04 -41.80 -5.47
N SER A 537 -28.94 -43.10 -5.21
CA SER A 537 -28.03 -43.61 -4.19
C SER A 537 -26.54 -43.36 -4.57
N ILE A 538 -26.19 -43.56 -5.84
CA ILE A 538 -24.85 -43.24 -6.36
C ILE A 538 -24.60 -41.72 -6.34
N ALA A 539 -25.56 -40.93 -6.78
CA ALA A 539 -25.49 -39.48 -6.78
C ALA A 539 -25.22 -38.91 -5.38
N ASN A 540 -25.81 -39.51 -4.34
CA ASN A 540 -25.60 -39.11 -2.95
C ASN A 540 -24.17 -39.39 -2.43
N LEU A 541 -23.44 -40.30 -3.06
CA LEU A 541 -22.03 -40.60 -2.73
C LEU A 541 -21.05 -39.64 -3.40
N LEU A 542 -21.50 -38.88 -4.41
CA LEU A 542 -20.62 -37.94 -5.10
C LEU A 542 -20.22 -36.78 -4.20
N LYS A 543 -18.91 -36.56 -4.10
CA LYS A 543 -18.31 -35.42 -3.41
C LYS A 543 -17.74 -34.45 -4.45
N PRO A 544 -18.29 -33.23 -4.56
CA PRO A 544 -17.74 -32.27 -5.49
C PRO A 544 -16.33 -31.84 -5.07
N GLN A 545 -15.44 -31.84 -6.04
CA GLN A 545 -14.05 -31.38 -5.87
C GLN A 545 -13.71 -30.36 -6.95
N LEU A 546 -13.05 -29.29 -6.55
CA LEU A 546 -12.40 -28.34 -7.45
C LEU A 546 -10.96 -28.78 -7.68
N ILE A 547 -10.57 -28.90 -8.94
CA ILE A 547 -9.19 -29.16 -9.36
C ILE A 547 -8.66 -27.91 -10.05
N VAL A 548 -7.47 -27.48 -9.69
CA VAL A 548 -6.84 -26.29 -10.28
C VAL A 548 -5.86 -26.69 -11.38
N PRO A 549 -5.60 -25.82 -12.37
CA PRO A 549 -4.59 -26.08 -13.40
C PRO A 549 -3.24 -26.46 -12.80
N GLY A 550 -2.67 -27.58 -13.27
CA GLY A 550 -1.40 -28.12 -12.78
C GLY A 550 -1.51 -29.06 -11.58
N GLU A 551 -2.71 -29.29 -11.03
CA GLU A 551 -2.94 -30.30 -10.00
C GLU A 551 -3.08 -31.69 -10.63
N THR A 552 -2.32 -32.68 -10.13
CA THR A 552 -2.40 -34.06 -10.57
C THR A 552 -3.60 -34.75 -9.91
N LEU A 553 -4.50 -35.27 -10.68
CA LEU A 553 -5.74 -35.92 -10.23
C LEU A 553 -5.51 -37.39 -9.86
N CYS A 554 -4.71 -38.07 -10.64
CA CYS A 554 -4.27 -39.46 -10.41
C CYS A 554 -2.95 -39.72 -11.14
N THR A 555 -2.12 -40.62 -10.60
CA THR A 555 -0.83 -40.98 -11.19
C THR A 555 -0.91 -42.40 -11.75
N ALA A 556 -0.35 -42.63 -12.93
CA ALA A 556 -0.33 -43.95 -13.53
C ALA A 556 0.40 -44.97 -12.60
N GLY A 557 -0.28 -46.06 -12.26
CA GLY A 557 0.25 -47.08 -11.34
C GLY A 557 -0.23 -46.98 -9.90
N GLU A 558 -0.95 -45.91 -9.51
CA GLU A 558 -1.63 -45.83 -8.22
C GLU A 558 -2.89 -46.72 -8.19
N PRO A 559 -3.27 -47.29 -7.02
CA PRO A 559 -4.51 -48.03 -6.88
C PRO A 559 -5.71 -47.13 -7.16
N GLY A 560 -6.63 -47.55 -8.04
CA GLY A 560 -7.88 -46.84 -8.29
C GLY A 560 -8.84 -47.05 -7.12
N ASP A 561 -8.98 -46.03 -6.27
CA ASP A 561 -9.85 -46.05 -5.09
C ASP A 561 -11.18 -45.28 -5.29
N CYS A 562 -11.27 -44.51 -6.35
CA CYS A 562 -12.46 -43.70 -6.66
C CYS A 562 -12.65 -43.52 -8.19
N MET A 563 -13.87 -43.15 -8.56
CA MET A 563 -14.25 -42.78 -9.93
C MET A 563 -14.46 -41.25 -9.98
N TYR A 564 -13.91 -40.61 -11.00
CA TYR A 564 -14.07 -39.19 -11.22
C TYR A 564 -15.10 -38.93 -12.33
N PHE A 565 -16.03 -38.03 -12.04
CA PHE A 565 -17.02 -37.52 -12.99
C PHE A 565 -16.69 -36.07 -13.29
N ILE A 566 -16.37 -35.75 -14.54
CA ILE A 566 -16.07 -34.39 -14.95
C ILE A 566 -17.40 -33.67 -15.21
N SER A 567 -17.72 -32.72 -14.34
CA SER A 567 -18.90 -31.86 -14.48
C SER A 567 -18.63 -30.69 -15.43
N SER A 568 -17.44 -30.10 -15.35
CA SER A 568 -17.01 -29.00 -16.22
C SER A 568 -15.49 -28.94 -16.29
N GLY A 569 -14.96 -28.50 -17.44
CA GLY A 569 -13.51 -28.42 -17.68
C GLY A 569 -12.97 -29.55 -18.55
N ALA A 570 -11.62 -29.65 -18.63
CA ALA A 570 -10.89 -30.69 -19.36
C ALA A 570 -9.68 -31.15 -18.54
N ILE A 571 -9.27 -32.40 -18.73
CA ILE A 571 -8.08 -33.01 -18.14
C ILE A 571 -7.01 -33.17 -19.23
#